data_9f7dddc78cd687319c48e7326dfc42f3
#
_entry.id   9f7dddc78cd687319c48e7326dfc42f3
#
_cell.length_a   1.000
_cell.length_b   1.000
_cell.length_c   1.000
_cell.angle_alpha   90.00
_cell.angle_beta   90.00
_cell.angle_gamma   90.00
#
_symmetry.space_group_name_H-M   'P 1'
#
loop_
_entity.id
_entity.type
_entity.pdbx_description
1 polymer ?
#
loop_
_entity_poly.entity_id
_entity_poly.type
_entity_poly.pdbx_seq_one_letter_code
_entity_poly.pdbx_strand_id
1 'polypeptide(L)'
;MRFLNSIVLGLAAGSVLLAADPTFLRRRVPDIAPAACDLTANAKGSAYRPAFGIGDPDARQLKGIARYGELTVAPGGSSAMVSYPAEEQIYYTLDGNGILLYGDERVPVKKNDYMYLLPGVKHGMANESSQPVRLLVMGFKIPPGTEMAPTPKLMLANSDDVKLQPVEGHGPTSLFKLLMGTTASRRDKLAAASQMVSLFIMDFAPGGTNIPHHHEMEEEIYYVLRGRGDMVAGGGADGNEGRYPAREGDAFFIRLNATVGFYSGSQSGDHDLVLAVRSRFPFPRVRD
;
A
#
# COMPACT_ATOMS: atom_id res chain seq x y z
N MET A 1 -28.76 -41.05 59.49
CA MET A 1 -27.64 -40.34 58.87
C MET A 1 -27.96 -40.13 57.42
N ARG A 2 -28.32 -38.89 57.02
CA ARG A 2 -28.60 -38.50 55.62
C ARG A 2 -27.46 -37.58 55.18
N PHE A 3 -26.69 -38.01 54.20
CA PHE A 3 -25.67 -37.20 53.54
C PHE A 3 -26.32 -36.30 52.49
N LEU A 4 -26.22 -35.00 52.69
CA LEU A 4 -26.53 -34.00 51.62
C LEU A 4 -25.31 -33.87 50.74
N ASN A 5 -25.45 -34.22 49.46
CA ASN A 5 -24.48 -33.87 48.43
C ASN A 5 -24.80 -32.46 47.93
N SER A 6 -23.93 -31.49 48.22
CA SER A 6 -23.98 -30.16 47.63
C SER A 6 -23.25 -30.18 46.28
N ILE A 7 -24.00 -29.98 45.21
CA ILE A 7 -23.46 -29.78 43.87
C ILE A 7 -23.11 -28.28 43.74
N VAL A 8 -21.84 -27.98 43.67
CA VAL A 8 -21.36 -26.63 43.32
C VAL A 8 -21.33 -26.50 41.78
N LEU A 9 -22.29 -25.74 41.24
CA LEU A 9 -22.27 -25.35 39.84
C LEU A 9 -21.28 -24.20 39.69
N GLY A 10 -20.09 -24.45 39.12
CA GLY A 10 -19.15 -23.43 38.72
C GLY A 10 -19.63 -22.75 37.43
N LEU A 11 -20.08 -21.51 37.51
CA LEU A 11 -20.24 -20.64 36.34
C LEU A 11 -18.85 -20.26 35.81
N ALA A 12 -18.42 -20.87 34.72
CA ALA A 12 -17.30 -20.36 33.91
C ALA A 12 -17.80 -19.12 33.17
N ALA A 13 -17.51 -17.93 33.66
CA ALA A 13 -17.66 -16.69 32.93
C ALA A 13 -16.61 -16.68 31.82
N GLY A 14 -16.98 -17.11 30.62
CA GLY A 14 -16.18 -16.92 29.42
C GLY A 14 -16.12 -15.43 29.11
N SER A 15 -15.00 -14.79 29.40
CA SER A 15 -14.72 -13.44 28.93
C SER A 15 -14.60 -13.52 27.40
N VAL A 16 -15.62 -13.06 26.69
CA VAL A 16 -15.53 -12.74 25.26
C VAL A 16 -14.60 -11.53 25.20
N LEU A 17 -13.32 -11.78 24.97
CA LEU A 17 -12.40 -10.73 24.54
C LEU A 17 -12.92 -10.25 23.16
N LEU A 18 -13.69 -9.18 23.17
CA LEU A 18 -13.90 -8.39 21.96
C LEU A 18 -12.51 -7.89 21.57
N ALA A 19 -11.89 -8.55 20.59
CA ALA A 19 -10.67 -8.06 20.00
C ALA A 19 -10.99 -6.67 19.46
N ALA A 20 -10.33 -5.64 19.99
CA ALA A 20 -10.42 -4.30 19.45
C ALA A 20 -10.09 -4.37 17.94
N ASP A 21 -10.78 -3.59 17.13
CA ASP A 21 -10.45 -3.47 15.69
C ASP A 21 -8.97 -3.06 15.58
N PRO A 22 -8.17 -3.78 14.78
CA PRO A 22 -6.75 -3.49 14.68
C PRO A 22 -6.54 -2.07 14.14
N THR A 23 -5.66 -1.31 14.76
CA THR A 23 -5.29 0.03 14.32
C THR A 23 -4.28 0.00 13.16
N PHE A 24 -3.68 -1.17 12.92
CA PHE A 24 -2.84 -1.45 11.77
C PHE A 24 -3.00 -2.91 11.33
N LEU A 25 -2.64 -3.19 10.08
CA LEU A 25 -2.51 -4.56 9.56
C LEU A 25 -1.07 -4.77 9.08
N ARG A 26 -0.54 -5.97 9.29
CA ARG A 26 0.77 -6.38 8.77
C ARG A 26 0.62 -7.57 7.85
N ARG A 27 1.30 -7.54 6.71
CA ARG A 27 1.39 -8.64 5.75
C ARG A 27 2.82 -8.80 5.26
N ARG A 28 3.24 -10.03 5.08
CA ARG A 28 4.43 -10.33 4.30
C ARG A 28 3.98 -10.76 2.90
N VAL A 29 4.12 -9.86 1.94
CA VAL A 29 3.55 -10.04 0.60
C VAL A 29 4.08 -11.28 -0.13
N PRO A 30 5.39 -11.65 -0.06
CA PRO A 30 5.88 -12.88 -0.67
C PRO A 30 5.24 -14.17 -0.11
N ASP A 31 4.74 -14.15 1.13
CA ASP A 31 4.16 -15.32 1.79
C ASP A 31 2.64 -15.46 1.55
N ILE A 32 2.01 -14.44 0.93
CA ILE A 32 0.58 -14.48 0.59
C ILE A 32 0.38 -15.43 -0.61
N ALA A 33 -0.54 -16.37 -0.46
CA ALA A 33 -0.95 -17.21 -1.57
C ALA A 33 -1.61 -16.36 -2.68
N PRO A 34 -1.30 -16.63 -3.96
CA PRO A 34 -2.02 -15.97 -5.05
C PRO A 34 -3.53 -16.24 -4.97
N ALA A 35 -4.32 -15.21 -5.19
CA ALA A 35 -5.78 -15.30 -5.23
C ALA A 35 -6.31 -14.98 -6.62
N ALA A 36 -7.42 -15.64 -6.99
CA ALA A 36 -8.14 -15.30 -8.20
C ALA A 36 -8.80 -13.92 -8.05
N CYS A 37 -8.62 -13.07 -9.04
CA CYS A 37 -9.22 -11.75 -9.09
C CYS A 37 -9.42 -11.29 -10.54
N ASP A 38 -9.97 -10.10 -10.70
CA ASP A 38 -10.18 -9.46 -12.01
C ASP A 38 -8.89 -9.32 -12.82
N LEU A 39 -7.76 -8.98 -12.19
CA LEU A 39 -6.44 -8.84 -12.85
C LEU A 39 -5.91 -10.15 -13.44
N THR A 40 -6.37 -11.29 -12.92
CA THR A 40 -5.92 -12.62 -13.35
C THR A 40 -7.00 -13.42 -14.07
N ALA A 41 -8.22 -12.89 -14.21
CA ALA A 41 -9.33 -13.53 -14.85
C ALA A 41 -9.05 -13.73 -16.36
N ASN A 42 -9.07 -14.99 -16.82
CA ASN A 42 -8.74 -15.36 -18.22
C ASN A 42 -7.35 -14.90 -18.68
N ALA A 43 -6.46 -14.62 -17.75
CA ALA A 43 -5.09 -14.19 -18.02
C ALA A 43 -4.15 -15.38 -18.15
N LYS A 44 -3.01 -15.19 -18.84
CA LYS A 44 -2.01 -16.22 -19.03
C LYS A 44 -0.74 -15.90 -18.23
N GLY A 45 -0.37 -16.77 -17.29
CA GLY A 45 0.90 -16.66 -16.57
C GLY A 45 0.96 -15.45 -15.63
N SER A 46 -0.17 -14.99 -15.12
CA SER A 46 -0.23 -13.95 -14.10
C SER A 46 -0.73 -14.48 -12.76
N ALA A 47 -0.27 -13.87 -11.69
CA ALA A 47 -0.65 -14.17 -10.32
C ALA A 47 -0.77 -12.87 -9.52
N TYR A 48 -1.80 -12.75 -8.68
CA TYR A 48 -2.00 -11.60 -7.81
C TYR A 48 -2.02 -12.02 -6.34
N ARG A 49 -1.27 -11.32 -5.51
CA ARG A 49 -1.20 -11.51 -4.06
C ARG A 49 -1.84 -10.31 -3.37
N PRO A 50 -3.09 -10.41 -2.90
CA PRO A 50 -3.77 -9.30 -2.21
C PRO A 50 -3.16 -9.13 -0.81
N ALA A 51 -2.51 -8.00 -0.56
CA ALA A 51 -2.02 -7.66 0.77
C ALA A 51 -3.10 -6.95 1.59
N PHE A 52 -3.78 -5.96 1.00
CA PHE A 52 -4.83 -5.20 1.65
C PHE A 52 -5.96 -4.88 0.66
N GLY A 53 -7.20 -4.83 1.17
CA GLY A 53 -8.39 -4.50 0.39
C GLY A 53 -8.98 -5.70 -0.34
N ILE A 54 -9.38 -5.54 -1.60
CA ILE A 54 -10.07 -6.59 -2.36
C ILE A 54 -9.23 -7.87 -2.40
N GLY A 55 -9.80 -8.97 -1.91
CA GLY A 55 -9.14 -10.27 -1.79
C GLY A 55 -8.47 -10.53 -0.43
N ASP A 56 -8.36 -9.52 0.44
CA ASP A 56 -7.89 -9.65 1.81
C ASP A 56 -9.08 -9.83 2.77
N PRO A 57 -9.01 -10.78 3.75
CA PRO A 57 -10.09 -11.00 4.71
C PRO A 57 -10.38 -9.78 5.60
N ASP A 58 -9.40 -8.89 5.80
CA ASP A 58 -9.52 -7.68 6.60
C ASP A 58 -9.88 -6.41 5.79
N ALA A 59 -10.34 -6.58 4.54
CA ALA A 59 -10.68 -5.48 3.62
C ALA A 59 -11.61 -4.40 4.22
N ARG A 60 -12.47 -4.78 5.19
CA ARG A 60 -13.37 -3.86 5.89
C ARG A 60 -12.66 -2.74 6.66
N GLN A 61 -11.39 -2.96 7.03
CA GLN A 61 -10.60 -1.99 7.79
C GLN A 61 -10.20 -0.77 6.94
N LEU A 62 -10.07 -0.97 5.63
CA LEU A 62 -9.64 0.06 4.69
C LEU A 62 -10.84 0.87 4.18
N LYS A 63 -10.77 2.18 4.29
CA LYS A 63 -11.87 3.07 3.87
C LYS A 63 -11.58 3.76 2.54
N GLY A 64 -10.41 4.38 2.39
CA GLY A 64 -9.97 5.04 1.15
C GLY A 64 -9.30 4.09 0.16
N ILE A 65 -8.68 3.03 0.65
CA ILE A 65 -7.96 2.05 -0.18
C ILE A 65 -8.92 0.96 -0.65
N ALA A 66 -8.94 0.69 -1.96
CA ALA A 66 -9.73 -0.38 -2.55
C ALA A 66 -8.93 -1.68 -2.62
N ARG A 67 -7.68 -1.61 -3.07
CA ARG A 67 -6.77 -2.74 -3.24
C ARG A 67 -5.31 -2.33 -3.08
N TYR A 68 -4.52 -3.22 -2.55
CA TYR A 68 -3.08 -3.13 -2.51
C TYR A 68 -2.49 -4.54 -2.54
N GLY A 69 -1.64 -4.82 -3.50
CA GLY A 69 -1.04 -6.16 -3.62
C GLY A 69 -0.02 -6.25 -4.74
N GLU A 70 0.57 -7.43 -4.90
CA GLU A 70 1.58 -7.70 -5.91
C GLU A 70 0.99 -8.48 -7.08
N LEU A 71 1.10 -7.91 -8.28
CA LEU A 71 0.88 -8.59 -9.55
C LEU A 71 2.22 -9.08 -10.09
N THR A 72 2.32 -10.38 -10.38
CA THR A 72 3.44 -10.97 -11.09
C THR A 72 2.97 -11.48 -12.44
N VAL A 73 3.71 -11.18 -13.51
CA VAL A 73 3.45 -11.71 -14.86
C VAL A 73 4.71 -12.45 -15.35
N ALA A 74 4.55 -13.75 -15.59
CA ALA A 74 5.62 -14.62 -16.04
C ALA A 74 6.05 -14.28 -17.49
N PRO A 75 7.25 -14.68 -17.93
CA PRO A 75 7.69 -14.56 -19.32
C PRO A 75 6.66 -15.09 -20.32
N GLY A 76 6.35 -14.31 -21.36
CA GLY A 76 5.34 -14.64 -22.37
C GLY A 76 3.90 -14.61 -21.86
N GLY A 77 3.68 -14.10 -20.63
CA GLY A 77 2.37 -13.98 -20.00
C GLY A 77 1.74 -12.59 -20.12
N SER A 78 0.53 -12.47 -19.64
CA SER A 78 -0.19 -11.20 -19.50
C SER A 78 -1.17 -11.22 -18.35
N SER A 79 -1.48 -10.05 -17.79
CA SER A 79 -2.66 -9.88 -16.94
C SER A 79 -3.92 -9.75 -17.78
N ALA A 80 -5.08 -9.80 -17.14
CA ALA A 80 -6.32 -9.38 -17.78
C ALA A 80 -6.31 -7.88 -18.07
N MET A 81 -7.07 -7.47 -19.09
CA MET A 81 -7.39 -6.07 -19.33
C MET A 81 -8.55 -5.64 -18.43
N VAL A 82 -8.29 -4.73 -17.50
CA VAL A 82 -9.24 -4.25 -16.51
C VAL A 82 -9.53 -2.76 -16.67
N SER A 83 -10.64 -2.30 -16.10
CA SER A 83 -11.00 -0.89 -16.06
C SER A 83 -11.73 -0.59 -14.76
N TYR A 84 -11.35 0.47 -14.06
CA TYR A 84 -11.89 0.83 -12.76
C TYR A 84 -12.43 2.27 -12.76
N PRO A 85 -13.73 2.47 -13.12
CA PRO A 85 -14.30 3.82 -13.17
C PRO A 85 -14.42 4.51 -11.79
N ALA A 86 -14.48 3.72 -10.72
CA ALA A 86 -14.62 4.21 -9.34
C ALA A 86 -13.34 4.08 -8.51
N GLU A 87 -12.20 3.86 -9.14
CA GLU A 87 -10.89 3.78 -8.47
C GLU A 87 -9.83 4.54 -9.27
N GLU A 88 -8.95 5.23 -8.58
CA GLU A 88 -7.64 5.61 -9.10
C GLU A 88 -6.70 4.41 -8.99
N GLN A 89 -5.92 4.15 -10.02
CA GLN A 89 -4.94 3.07 -10.01
C GLN A 89 -3.53 3.63 -10.14
N ILE A 90 -2.65 3.15 -9.29
CA ILE A 90 -1.22 3.45 -9.37
C ILE A 90 -0.47 2.13 -9.37
N TYR A 91 0.41 1.95 -10.36
CA TYR A 91 1.29 0.81 -10.41
C TYR A 91 2.73 1.25 -10.15
N TYR A 92 3.47 0.45 -9.39
CA TYR A 92 4.92 0.61 -9.17
C TYR A 92 5.63 -0.69 -9.57
N THR A 93 6.57 -0.63 -10.50
CA THR A 93 7.31 -1.80 -10.97
C THR A 93 8.42 -2.14 -9.98
N LEU A 94 8.23 -3.22 -9.22
CA LEU A 94 9.19 -3.71 -8.24
C LEU A 94 10.42 -4.31 -8.88
N ASP A 95 10.22 -5.08 -9.98
CA ASP A 95 11.30 -5.79 -10.65
C ASP A 95 10.91 -6.21 -12.07
N GLY A 96 11.92 -6.43 -12.92
CA GLY A 96 11.76 -6.86 -14.30
C GLY A 96 11.35 -5.75 -15.27
N ASN A 97 11.05 -6.17 -16.50
CA ASN A 97 10.58 -5.30 -17.59
C ASN A 97 9.27 -5.86 -18.12
N GLY A 98 8.34 -4.98 -18.51
CA GLY A 98 7.04 -5.34 -19.06
C GLY A 98 6.55 -4.34 -20.08
N ILE A 99 5.36 -4.60 -20.60
CA ILE A 99 4.62 -3.69 -21.47
C ILE A 99 3.30 -3.36 -20.80
N LEU A 100 3.13 -2.13 -20.36
CA LEU A 100 1.83 -1.63 -19.97
C LEU A 100 0.95 -1.52 -21.22
N LEU A 101 -0.16 -2.22 -21.21
CA LEU A 101 -1.25 -2.08 -22.18
C LEU A 101 -2.19 -1.02 -21.62
N TYR A 102 -2.34 0.13 -22.30
CA TYR A 102 -3.11 1.27 -21.79
C TYR A 102 -3.99 1.88 -22.87
N GLY A 103 -5.29 1.60 -22.83
CA GLY A 103 -6.15 1.84 -23.98
C GLY A 103 -5.65 1.07 -25.19
N ASP A 104 -5.32 1.79 -26.26
CA ASP A 104 -4.75 1.24 -27.50
C ASP A 104 -3.21 1.34 -27.54
N GLU A 105 -2.60 1.89 -26.48
CA GLU A 105 -1.16 2.09 -26.40
C GLU A 105 -0.44 0.90 -25.75
N ARG A 106 0.82 0.71 -26.15
CA ARG A 106 1.75 -0.27 -25.60
C ARG A 106 2.97 0.48 -25.09
N VAL A 107 3.11 0.59 -23.79
CA VAL A 107 4.15 1.41 -23.15
C VAL A 107 5.15 0.51 -22.44
N PRO A 108 6.43 0.48 -22.87
CA PRO A 108 7.47 -0.24 -22.15
C PRO A 108 7.63 0.31 -20.73
N VAL A 109 7.71 -0.60 -19.76
CA VAL A 109 7.97 -0.28 -18.36
C VAL A 109 9.10 -1.15 -17.83
N LYS A 110 9.84 -0.61 -16.88
CA LYS A 110 10.97 -1.27 -16.24
C LYS A 110 10.96 -1.06 -14.74
N LYS A 111 11.83 -1.77 -14.04
CA LYS A 111 12.04 -1.61 -12.60
C LYS A 111 12.09 -0.14 -12.19
N ASN A 112 11.44 0.18 -11.08
CA ASN A 112 11.30 1.51 -10.48
C ASN A 112 10.41 2.50 -11.27
N ASP A 113 9.80 2.09 -12.39
CA ASP A 113 8.75 2.88 -13.02
C ASP A 113 7.49 2.88 -12.17
N TYR A 114 6.87 4.06 -12.05
CA TYR A 114 5.57 4.22 -11.42
C TYR A 114 4.66 5.05 -12.31
N MET A 115 3.37 4.73 -12.26
CA MET A 115 2.42 5.28 -13.21
C MET A 115 1.05 5.49 -12.59
N TYR A 116 0.40 6.57 -12.99
CA TYR A 116 -0.99 6.86 -12.68
C TYR A 116 -1.87 6.42 -13.85
N LEU A 117 -2.80 5.53 -13.57
CA LEU A 117 -3.73 4.99 -14.55
C LEU A 117 -5.10 5.62 -14.32
N LEU A 118 -5.58 6.33 -15.33
CA LEU A 118 -6.83 7.08 -15.28
C LEU A 118 -8.03 6.17 -14.99
N PRO A 119 -8.96 6.60 -14.12
CA PRO A 119 -10.22 5.91 -13.91
C PRO A 119 -10.94 5.65 -15.23
N GLY A 120 -11.45 4.43 -15.39
CA GLY A 120 -12.21 4.02 -16.57
C GLY A 120 -11.38 3.65 -17.82
N VAL A 121 -10.09 3.96 -17.89
CA VAL A 121 -9.24 3.53 -18.99
C VAL A 121 -8.88 2.06 -18.82
N LYS A 122 -9.05 1.27 -19.90
CA LYS A 122 -8.65 -0.13 -19.91
C LYS A 122 -7.13 -0.24 -19.85
N HIS A 123 -6.65 -1.10 -18.96
CA HIS A 123 -5.21 -1.35 -18.82
C HIS A 123 -4.92 -2.79 -18.41
N GLY A 124 -3.70 -3.21 -18.65
CA GLY A 124 -3.17 -4.52 -18.27
C GLY A 124 -1.66 -4.55 -18.45
N MET A 125 -1.04 -5.68 -18.10
CA MET A 125 0.40 -5.87 -18.20
C MET A 125 0.71 -7.09 -19.07
N ALA A 126 1.58 -6.94 -20.06
CA ALA A 126 2.17 -8.04 -20.81
C ALA A 126 3.66 -8.15 -20.47
N ASN A 127 4.19 -9.35 -20.55
CA ASN A 127 5.60 -9.60 -20.33
C ASN A 127 6.21 -10.32 -21.53
N GLU A 128 6.97 -9.58 -22.32
CA GLU A 128 7.70 -10.09 -23.50
C GLU A 128 9.19 -10.34 -23.18
N SER A 129 9.59 -10.11 -21.93
CA SER A 129 10.96 -10.37 -21.47
C SER A 129 11.18 -11.82 -21.04
N SER A 130 12.42 -12.18 -20.75
CA SER A 130 12.81 -13.52 -20.27
C SER A 130 12.71 -13.69 -18.74
N GLN A 131 12.38 -12.63 -18.01
CA GLN A 131 12.24 -12.65 -16.54
C GLN A 131 10.84 -12.21 -16.14
N PRO A 132 10.30 -12.65 -15.00
CA PRO A 132 9.04 -12.16 -14.49
C PRO A 132 9.06 -10.65 -14.29
N VAL A 133 7.95 -9.97 -14.57
CA VAL A 133 7.72 -8.59 -14.13
C VAL A 133 6.84 -8.61 -12.89
N ARG A 134 7.22 -7.82 -11.88
CA ARG A 134 6.52 -7.71 -10.60
C ARG A 134 6.13 -6.25 -10.36
N LEU A 135 4.87 -6.05 -9.98
CA LEU A 135 4.33 -4.72 -9.75
C LEU A 135 3.54 -4.69 -8.44
N LEU A 136 3.66 -3.59 -7.69
CA LEU A 136 2.65 -3.23 -6.72
C LEU A 136 1.48 -2.58 -7.47
N VAL A 137 0.28 -3.07 -7.21
CA VAL A 137 -0.99 -2.55 -7.70
C VAL A 137 -1.67 -1.86 -6.53
N MET A 138 -1.94 -0.58 -6.67
CA MET A 138 -2.55 0.27 -5.64
C MET A 138 -3.81 0.91 -6.21
N GLY A 139 -4.96 0.62 -5.61
CA GLY A 139 -6.26 1.17 -6.00
C GLY A 139 -6.88 2.00 -4.88
N PHE A 140 -7.38 3.19 -5.20
CA PHE A 140 -7.96 4.14 -4.25
C PHE A 140 -9.39 4.44 -4.65
N LYS A 141 -10.32 4.32 -3.70
CA LYS A 141 -11.75 4.51 -3.93
C LYS A 141 -12.06 5.96 -4.25
N ILE A 142 -12.79 6.21 -5.33
CA ILE A 142 -13.33 7.52 -5.67
C ILE A 142 -14.73 7.63 -5.06
N PRO A 143 -14.96 8.50 -4.07
CA PRO A 143 -16.29 8.68 -3.50
C PRO A 143 -17.28 9.18 -4.57
N PRO A 144 -18.55 8.73 -4.55
CA PRO A 144 -19.56 9.20 -5.47
C PRO A 144 -19.68 10.75 -5.46
N GLY A 145 -19.79 11.34 -6.64
CA GLY A 145 -19.88 12.79 -6.81
C GLY A 145 -18.55 13.54 -6.61
N THR A 146 -17.42 12.84 -6.57
CA THR A 146 -16.11 13.47 -6.63
C THR A 146 -15.84 13.94 -8.06
N GLU A 147 -15.55 15.22 -8.22
CA GLU A 147 -15.03 15.75 -9.47
C GLU A 147 -13.57 15.34 -9.61
N MET A 148 -13.27 14.65 -10.69
CA MET A 148 -11.90 14.25 -11.03
C MET A 148 -11.32 15.26 -12.00
N ALA A 149 -10.15 15.83 -11.65
CA ALA A 149 -9.40 16.63 -12.60
C ALA A 149 -8.88 15.72 -13.71
N PRO A 150 -9.21 15.98 -14.99
CA PRO A 150 -8.76 15.13 -16.06
C PRO A 150 -7.24 15.21 -16.20
N THR A 151 -6.57 14.05 -16.20
CA THR A 151 -5.17 13.93 -16.61
C THR A 151 -5.18 13.63 -18.10
N PRO A 152 -4.58 14.46 -18.96
CA PRO A 152 -4.80 14.37 -20.42
C PRO A 152 -4.16 13.14 -21.07
N LYS A 153 -3.28 12.44 -20.36
CA LYS A 153 -2.55 11.27 -20.87
C LYS A 153 -2.00 10.42 -19.71
N LEU A 154 -1.48 9.26 -20.04
CA LEU A 154 -0.72 8.43 -19.09
C LEU A 154 0.40 9.24 -18.44
N MET A 155 0.43 9.23 -17.11
CA MET A 155 1.49 9.84 -16.31
C MET A 155 2.41 8.73 -15.81
N LEU A 156 3.66 8.72 -16.31
CA LEU A 156 4.68 7.72 -15.98
C LEU A 156 6.02 8.40 -15.72
N ALA A 157 6.75 7.92 -14.70
CA ALA A 157 8.11 8.33 -14.41
C ALA A 157 8.87 7.19 -13.74
N ASN A 158 10.20 7.33 -13.62
CA ASN A 158 11.05 6.39 -12.91
C ASN A 158 11.54 6.99 -11.57
N SER A 159 11.52 6.21 -10.50
CA SER A 159 11.91 6.71 -9.18
C SER A 159 13.42 6.96 -9.06
N ASP A 160 14.24 6.38 -9.95
CA ASP A 160 15.68 6.66 -9.96
C ASP A 160 15.98 8.09 -10.45
N ASP A 161 15.08 8.69 -11.24
CA ASP A 161 15.17 10.06 -11.72
C ASP A 161 14.65 11.10 -10.70
N VAL A 162 14.19 10.66 -9.53
CA VAL A 162 13.69 11.53 -8.46
C VAL A 162 14.78 11.74 -7.42
N LYS A 163 15.13 13.01 -7.20
CA LYS A 163 16.17 13.40 -6.22
C LYS A 163 15.69 13.17 -4.79
N LEU A 164 16.60 12.70 -3.95
CA LEU A 164 16.42 12.68 -2.51
C LEU A 164 16.42 14.11 -1.96
N GLN A 165 15.49 14.37 -1.05
CA GLN A 165 15.35 15.66 -0.38
C GLN A 165 14.83 15.49 1.05
N PRO A 166 15.17 16.40 1.98
CA PRO A 166 14.57 16.40 3.30
C PRO A 166 13.09 16.79 3.21
N VAL A 167 12.29 16.26 4.13
CA VAL A 167 10.89 16.66 4.34
C VAL A 167 10.76 17.16 5.77
N GLU A 168 10.13 18.32 5.93
CA GLU A 168 9.92 18.94 7.23
C GLU A 168 9.18 17.96 8.19
N GLY A 169 9.61 17.94 9.45
CA GLY A 169 9.06 17.06 10.49
C GLY A 169 9.62 15.65 10.53
N HIS A 170 10.48 15.24 9.57
CA HIS A 170 10.94 13.84 9.49
C HIS A 170 12.41 13.60 9.90
N GLY A 171 13.10 14.59 10.37
CA GLY A 171 14.49 14.47 10.84
C GLY A 171 15.54 14.26 9.72
N PRO A 172 16.83 14.39 10.04
CA PRO A 172 17.90 14.39 9.03
C PRO A 172 18.35 13.00 8.58
N THR A 173 17.88 11.94 9.23
CA THR A 173 18.31 10.55 8.97
C THR A 173 17.38 9.80 8.01
N SER A 174 16.37 10.48 7.48
CA SER A 174 15.50 10.00 6.41
C SER A 174 15.39 11.06 5.31
N LEU A 175 15.69 10.66 4.08
CA LEU A 175 15.50 11.50 2.90
C LEU A 175 14.39 10.91 2.03
N PHE A 176 13.74 11.76 1.23
CA PHE A 176 12.53 11.38 0.50
C PHE A 176 12.69 11.58 -1.00
N LYS A 177 12.28 10.60 -1.78
CA LYS A 177 11.95 10.75 -3.20
C LYS A 177 10.45 10.99 -3.30
N LEU A 178 10.01 12.21 -3.60
CA LEU A 178 8.60 12.57 -3.74
C LEU A 178 8.13 12.22 -5.15
N LEU A 179 7.45 11.08 -5.27
CA LEU A 179 7.12 10.45 -6.56
C LEU A 179 5.86 11.05 -7.17
N MET A 180 4.74 10.98 -6.44
CA MET A 180 3.45 11.40 -6.98
C MET A 180 2.60 12.03 -5.88
N GLY A 181 1.92 13.11 -6.22
CA GLY A 181 0.96 13.82 -5.38
C GLY A 181 -0.34 14.10 -6.10
N THR A 182 -1.21 14.85 -5.42
CA THR A 182 -2.46 15.32 -6.03
C THR A 182 -2.18 16.27 -7.20
N THR A 183 -3.19 16.50 -8.06
CA THR A 183 -3.08 17.46 -9.19
C THR A 183 -2.67 18.87 -8.76
N ALA A 184 -2.82 19.22 -7.49
CA ALA A 184 -2.38 20.50 -6.92
C ALA A 184 -0.91 20.47 -6.43
N SER A 185 -0.24 19.34 -6.43
CA SER A 185 1.13 19.24 -5.92
C SER A 185 2.12 20.03 -6.77
N ARG A 186 3.03 20.73 -6.10
CA ARG A 186 4.16 21.47 -6.71
C ARG A 186 5.52 20.89 -6.34
N ARG A 187 5.54 19.85 -5.50
CA ARG A 187 6.78 19.26 -4.98
C ARG A 187 7.04 17.86 -5.54
N ASP A 188 5.98 17.14 -5.93
CA ASP A 188 6.09 15.77 -6.41
C ASP A 188 6.46 15.72 -7.89
N LYS A 189 7.17 14.68 -8.30
CA LYS A 189 7.58 14.49 -9.71
C LYS A 189 6.39 14.41 -10.65
N LEU A 190 5.32 13.73 -10.22
CA LEU A 190 4.04 13.67 -10.93
C LEU A 190 2.94 14.32 -10.06
N ALA A 191 2.15 15.18 -10.65
CA ALA A 191 0.97 15.78 -10.03
C ALA A 191 -0.27 15.27 -10.76
N ALA A 192 -0.84 14.14 -10.31
CA ALA A 192 -1.82 13.39 -11.09
C ALA A 192 -3.06 12.96 -10.32
N ALA A 193 -2.95 12.70 -9.02
CA ALA A 193 -3.97 12.00 -8.26
C ALA A 193 -5.02 12.93 -7.63
N SER A 194 -6.12 12.36 -7.18
CA SER A 194 -7.19 13.06 -6.45
C SER A 194 -7.42 12.44 -5.06
N GLN A 195 -7.52 11.11 -4.98
CA GLN A 195 -7.77 10.38 -3.72
C GLN A 195 -6.46 9.89 -3.09
N MET A 196 -5.51 9.44 -3.88
CA MET A 196 -4.15 9.26 -3.41
C MET A 196 -3.53 10.63 -3.17
N VAL A 197 -3.00 10.83 -1.97
CA VAL A 197 -2.49 12.14 -1.53
C VAL A 197 -0.99 12.25 -1.80
N SER A 198 -0.24 11.19 -1.53
CA SER A 198 1.22 11.18 -1.69
C SER A 198 1.73 9.76 -1.85
N LEU A 199 2.61 9.56 -2.85
CA LEU A 199 3.43 8.37 -3.03
C LEU A 199 4.89 8.80 -2.98
N PHE A 200 5.67 8.17 -2.11
CA PHE A 200 7.07 8.53 -1.92
C PHE A 200 7.92 7.35 -1.47
N ILE A 201 9.22 7.43 -1.66
CA ILE A 201 10.19 6.51 -1.09
C ILE A 201 10.97 7.25 -0.01
N MET A 202 11.05 6.66 1.16
CA MET A 202 11.96 7.06 2.24
C MET A 202 13.23 6.25 2.11
N ASP A 203 14.35 6.95 2.18
CA ASP A 203 15.71 6.41 2.20
C ASP A 203 16.30 6.69 3.58
N PHE A 204 16.47 5.63 4.36
CA PHE A 204 16.94 5.72 5.74
C PHE A 204 18.44 5.44 5.82
N ALA A 205 19.18 6.36 6.41
CA ALA A 205 20.54 6.08 6.83
C ALA A 205 20.60 4.97 7.88
N PRO A 206 21.73 4.26 8.05
CA PRO A 206 21.89 3.26 9.11
C PRO A 206 21.48 3.79 10.48
N GLY A 207 20.56 3.09 11.17
CA GLY A 207 20.00 3.50 12.47
C GLY A 207 19.08 4.73 12.41
N GLY A 208 18.74 5.20 11.20
CA GLY A 208 17.88 6.36 11.00
C GLY A 208 16.40 6.10 11.24
N THR A 209 15.62 7.17 11.30
CA THR A 209 14.17 7.12 11.50
C THR A 209 13.50 8.33 10.86
N ASN A 210 12.23 8.17 10.48
CA ASN A 210 11.36 9.27 10.05
C ASN A 210 10.57 9.89 11.21
N ILE A 211 10.92 9.57 12.45
CA ILE A 211 10.22 10.00 13.68
C ILE A 211 8.75 9.54 13.68
N PRO A 212 8.34 8.65 14.58
CA PRO A 212 6.96 8.18 14.67
C PRO A 212 5.97 9.33 14.82
N HIS A 213 4.89 9.28 14.05
CA HIS A 213 3.84 10.30 13.99
C HIS A 213 2.49 9.66 13.61
N HIS A 214 1.43 10.45 13.46
CA HIS A 214 0.13 9.98 13.01
C HIS A 214 -0.47 10.93 11.96
N HIS A 215 -1.45 10.43 11.22
CA HIS A 215 -2.23 11.20 10.25
C HIS A 215 -3.70 11.25 10.64
N GLU A 216 -4.29 12.45 10.68
CA GLU A 216 -5.68 12.66 11.08
C GLU A 216 -6.67 12.55 9.92
N MET A 217 -6.17 12.62 8.67
CA MET A 217 -6.99 12.73 7.47
C MET A 217 -6.72 11.64 6.43
N GLU A 218 -5.71 10.80 6.66
CA GLU A 218 -5.23 9.84 5.67
C GLU A 218 -4.98 8.46 6.27
N GLU A 219 -5.30 7.43 5.51
CA GLU A 219 -4.79 6.07 5.69
C GLU A 219 -3.44 5.96 4.99
N GLU A 220 -2.54 5.15 5.53
CA GLU A 220 -1.19 5.02 4.97
C GLU A 220 -0.77 3.55 4.87
N ILE A 221 -0.03 3.22 3.81
CA ILE A 221 0.64 1.93 3.67
C ILE A 221 2.14 2.16 3.52
N TYR A 222 2.93 1.43 4.32
CA TYR A 222 4.37 1.26 4.14
C TYR A 222 4.68 -0.10 3.53
N TYR A 223 5.58 -0.13 2.56
CA TYR A 223 6.12 -1.34 1.97
C TYR A 223 7.64 -1.28 1.99
N VAL A 224 8.30 -2.26 2.62
CA VAL A 224 9.76 -2.32 2.68
C VAL A 224 10.28 -2.80 1.33
N LEU A 225 10.85 -1.87 0.54
CA LEU A 225 11.43 -2.15 -0.78
C LEU A 225 12.79 -2.84 -0.68
N ARG A 226 13.58 -2.48 0.35
CA ARG A 226 14.92 -3.02 0.59
C ARG A 226 15.29 -2.87 2.05
N GLY A 227 16.00 -3.86 2.58
CA GLY A 227 16.57 -3.80 3.92
C GLY A 227 15.67 -4.35 5.00
N ARG A 228 15.88 -3.85 6.23
CA ARG A 228 15.19 -4.31 7.45
C ARG A 228 15.17 -3.23 8.51
N GLY A 229 14.26 -3.38 9.47
CA GLY A 229 14.17 -2.45 10.59
C GLY A 229 13.01 -2.79 11.51
N ASP A 230 12.59 -1.82 12.28
CA ASP A 230 11.41 -1.93 13.13
C ASP A 230 10.36 -0.91 12.68
N MET A 231 9.20 -1.42 12.31
CA MET A 231 8.01 -0.61 12.08
C MET A 231 7.38 -0.26 13.43
N VAL A 232 7.13 1.03 13.67
CA VAL A 232 6.27 1.49 14.77
C VAL A 232 4.85 1.58 14.24
N ALA A 233 3.93 0.87 14.87
CA ALA A 233 2.54 0.84 14.45
C ALA A 233 1.59 0.64 15.63
N GLY A 234 0.33 1.06 15.48
CA GLY A 234 -0.68 0.93 16.51
C GLY A 234 -0.96 2.26 17.22
N GLY A 235 -1.38 2.21 18.48
CA GLY A 235 -1.80 3.41 19.22
C GLY A 235 -3.14 3.97 18.72
N GLY A 236 -3.36 5.26 18.94
CA GLY A 236 -4.66 5.87 18.70
C GLY A 236 -5.68 5.48 19.78
N ALA A 237 -6.98 5.61 19.46
CA ALA A 237 -8.06 5.41 20.44
C ALA A 237 -8.20 3.95 20.93
N ASP A 238 -7.77 2.98 20.15
CA ASP A 238 -8.11 1.56 20.32
C ASP A 238 -6.89 0.68 20.53
N GLY A 239 -5.66 1.17 20.50
CA GLY A 239 -4.55 0.27 20.34
C GLY A 239 -3.32 0.55 21.17
N ASN A 240 -2.57 -0.52 21.35
CA ASN A 240 -1.23 -0.46 21.90
C ASN A 240 -0.25 -0.17 20.77
N GLU A 241 0.54 0.87 20.94
CA GLU A 241 1.68 1.12 20.07
C GLU A 241 2.78 0.10 20.36
N GLY A 242 3.42 -0.40 19.29
CA GLY A 242 4.50 -1.36 19.40
C GLY A 242 5.52 -1.22 18.28
N ARG A 243 6.66 -1.90 18.45
CA ARG A 243 7.68 -2.08 17.44
C ARG A 243 7.61 -3.48 16.89
N TYR A 244 7.58 -3.58 15.58
CA TYR A 244 7.40 -4.83 14.85
C TYR A 244 8.54 -5.01 13.86
N PRO A 245 9.35 -6.08 13.98
CA PRO A 245 10.42 -6.34 13.02
C PRO A 245 9.86 -6.33 11.59
N ALA A 246 10.50 -5.61 10.70
CA ALA A 246 10.14 -5.46 9.30
C ALA A 246 11.34 -5.73 8.40
N ARG A 247 11.08 -6.30 7.22
CA ARG A 247 12.09 -6.62 6.21
C ARG A 247 11.52 -6.51 4.80
N GLU A 248 12.37 -6.54 3.82
CA GLU A 248 11.96 -6.51 2.40
C GLU A 248 10.76 -7.40 2.11
N GLY A 249 9.74 -6.83 1.45
CA GLY A 249 8.46 -7.48 1.15
C GLY A 249 7.41 -7.42 2.26
N ASP A 250 7.73 -6.86 3.43
CA ASP A 250 6.71 -6.60 4.46
C ASP A 250 5.93 -5.32 4.12
N ALA A 251 4.61 -5.38 4.30
CA ALA A 251 3.67 -4.28 4.13
C ALA A 251 2.89 -4.03 5.42
N PHE A 252 2.66 -2.76 5.72
CA PHE A 252 1.90 -2.31 6.89
C PHE A 252 0.85 -1.31 6.44
N PHE A 253 -0.41 -1.60 6.73
CA PHE A 253 -1.50 -0.64 6.61
C PHE A 253 -1.74 0.01 7.97
N ILE A 254 -1.82 1.32 7.99
CA ILE A 254 -2.00 2.15 9.19
C ILE A 254 -3.30 2.94 9.05
N ARG A 255 -4.16 2.80 10.06
CA ARG A 255 -5.42 3.54 10.13
C ARG A 255 -5.19 5.00 10.52
N LEU A 256 -6.21 5.78 10.25
CA LEU A 256 -6.36 7.14 10.76
C LEU A 256 -6.03 7.22 12.26
N ASN A 257 -5.26 8.20 12.67
CA ASN A 257 -4.82 8.47 14.06
C ASN A 257 -4.01 7.34 14.73
N ALA A 258 -3.61 6.31 13.99
CA ALA A 258 -2.65 5.33 14.49
C ALA A 258 -1.22 5.81 14.23
N THR A 259 -0.30 5.45 15.12
CA THR A 259 1.11 5.80 14.98
C THR A 259 1.73 5.02 13.83
N VAL A 260 2.55 5.73 13.04
CA VAL A 260 3.36 5.19 11.96
C VAL A 260 4.80 5.70 12.09
N GLY A 261 5.77 4.82 11.90
CA GLY A 261 7.18 5.19 11.88
C GLY A 261 8.05 4.00 11.54
N PHE A 262 9.29 4.27 11.14
CA PHE A 262 10.27 3.23 10.83
C PHE A 262 11.62 3.58 11.45
N TYR A 263 12.27 2.58 12.03
CA TYR A 263 13.65 2.64 12.49
C TYR A 263 14.48 1.68 11.66
N SER A 264 15.45 2.21 10.92
CA SER A 264 16.38 1.42 10.12
C SER A 264 17.18 0.46 11.01
N GLY A 265 17.22 -0.80 10.61
CA GLY A 265 18.00 -1.85 11.27
C GLY A 265 19.38 -2.07 10.66
N SER A 266 19.72 -1.35 9.60
CA SER A 266 21.03 -1.41 8.97
C SER A 266 22.09 -0.79 9.86
N GLN A 267 23.23 -1.51 10.00
CA GLN A 267 24.36 -1.06 10.82
C GLN A 267 25.62 -0.76 10.01
N SER A 268 25.61 -1.10 8.72
CA SER A 268 26.77 -0.98 7.84
C SER A 268 26.36 -0.28 6.57
N GLY A 269 26.70 0.96 6.32
CA GLY A 269 26.67 1.66 5.03
C GLY A 269 25.47 1.48 4.08
N ASP A 270 24.65 0.45 4.28
CA ASP A 270 23.48 0.16 3.46
C ASP A 270 22.27 0.94 3.97
N HIS A 271 21.54 1.55 3.04
CA HIS A 271 20.31 2.28 3.33
C HIS A 271 19.09 1.37 3.20
N ASP A 272 18.15 1.50 4.12
CA ASP A 272 16.85 0.85 4.03
C ASP A 272 15.88 1.72 3.24
N LEU A 273 15.12 1.10 2.31
CA LEU A 273 14.15 1.82 1.47
C LEU A 273 12.73 1.38 1.80
N VAL A 274 11.87 2.34 2.07
CA VAL A 274 10.44 2.11 2.32
C VAL A 274 9.61 2.95 1.35
N LEU A 275 8.77 2.30 0.56
CA LEU A 275 7.74 2.95 -0.25
C LEU A 275 6.53 3.21 0.65
N ALA A 276 6.05 4.45 0.65
CA ALA A 276 4.85 4.82 1.37
C ALA A 276 3.82 5.44 0.44
N VAL A 277 2.56 5.14 0.70
CA VAL A 277 1.43 5.74 -0.01
C VAL A 277 0.34 6.14 0.97
N ARG A 278 -0.17 7.37 0.83
CA ARG A 278 -1.26 7.92 1.63
C ARG A 278 -2.51 8.12 0.79
N SER A 279 -3.65 7.76 1.36
CA SER A 279 -4.98 7.94 0.78
C SER A 279 -5.85 8.79 1.67
N ARG A 280 -6.64 9.68 1.09
CA ARG A 280 -7.66 10.42 1.83
C ARG A 280 -8.62 9.47 2.51
N PHE A 281 -8.91 9.77 3.78
CA PHE A 281 -9.99 9.07 4.47
C PHE A 281 -11.34 9.64 3.97
N PRO A 282 -12.28 8.79 3.55
CA PRO A 282 -13.57 9.24 3.06
C PRO A 282 -14.50 9.59 4.24
N PHE A 283 -14.31 10.76 4.85
CA PHE A 283 -15.23 11.24 5.88
C PHE A 283 -16.64 11.38 5.30
N PRO A 284 -17.68 11.02 6.07
CA PRO A 284 -19.05 11.30 5.69
C PRO A 284 -19.20 12.81 5.41
N ARG A 285 -19.76 13.16 4.25
CA ARG A 285 -20.13 14.57 4.01
C ARG A 285 -21.20 14.94 5.03
N VAL A 286 -20.91 15.89 5.91
CA VAL A 286 -21.98 16.55 6.70
C VAL A 286 -22.83 17.26 5.66
N ARG A 287 -24.08 16.84 5.51
CA ARG A 287 -25.07 17.60 4.73
C ARG A 287 -25.51 18.74 5.64
N ASP A 288 -25.13 19.95 5.27
CA ASP A 288 -25.68 21.16 5.87
C ASP A 288 -27.17 21.26 5.59
#